data_ea4ba8de66e36a8805402cbf22d65a7a
#
_entry.id   ea4ba8de66e36a8805402cbf22d65a7a
#
_cell.length_a   1.000
_cell.length_b   1.000
_cell.length_c   1.000
_cell.angle_alpha   90.00
_cell.angle_beta   90.00
_cell.angle_gamma   90.00
#
_symmetry.space_group_name_H-M   'P 1'
#
loop_
_entity.id
_entity.type
_entity.pdbx_description
1 polymer ?
#
loop_
_entity_poly.entity_id
_entity_poly.type
_entity_poly.pdbx_seq_one_letter_code
_entity_poly.pdbx_strand_id
1 'polypeptide(L)'
;MKTILFAGFLVLLNLWVQAQEHIAEIVTNLGTMKFRLYNETPKHRDAFIELTKEGYYDGTLFYRVIQNFLIQGGSSSSRGAAPGARIGYGDPDKTVDDEIRPPFFHKKGALCAPRQPDEVNPFKQSDISQFYIIKGKVFTNGELDTLELAVNRPVLNKIEQKYFTPEIREKLRKLKAEKKVEEFRNIASEVKQNIDTEFNLAPGKLIFTPEQRKIYTTIGGYPALDGKYTVFGECISGFEVIDKIAGLKTDENNRPLTDVKITVKIIQ
;
A
#
# COMPACT_ATOMS: atom_id res chain seq x y z
N MET A 1 21.94 -61.99 -33.29
CA MET A 1 21.33 -61.32 -32.12
C MET A 1 21.32 -59.82 -32.41
N LYS A 2 20.14 -59.27 -32.71
CA LYS A 2 19.94 -57.83 -32.95
C LYS A 2 19.34 -57.20 -31.68
N THR A 3 20.13 -56.35 -31.00
CA THR A 3 19.69 -55.66 -29.82
C THR A 3 18.96 -54.37 -30.25
N ILE A 4 17.65 -54.30 -29.98
CA ILE A 4 16.81 -53.11 -30.26
C ILE A 4 16.89 -52.22 -29.01
N LEU A 5 17.55 -51.04 -29.13
CA LEU A 5 17.52 -49.98 -28.14
C LEU A 5 16.17 -49.23 -28.25
N PHE A 6 15.34 -49.32 -27.21
CA PHE A 6 14.10 -48.53 -27.06
C PHE A 6 14.53 -47.18 -26.41
N ALA A 7 14.59 -46.12 -27.20
CA ALA A 7 14.75 -44.79 -26.71
C ALA A 7 13.37 -44.28 -26.25
N GLY A 8 13.14 -44.27 -24.92
CA GLY A 8 11.97 -43.69 -24.33
C GLY A 8 12.00 -42.17 -24.41
N PHE A 9 11.15 -41.57 -25.23
CA PHE A 9 10.97 -40.11 -25.33
C PHE A 9 10.08 -39.66 -24.17
N LEU A 10 10.69 -39.11 -23.10
CA LEU A 10 9.98 -38.53 -21.95
C LEU A 10 9.45 -37.17 -22.38
N VAL A 11 8.19 -37.07 -22.76
CA VAL A 11 7.49 -35.80 -23.03
C VAL A 11 7.14 -35.19 -21.68
N LEU A 12 7.95 -34.22 -21.21
CA LEU A 12 7.62 -33.35 -20.09
C LEU A 12 6.49 -32.40 -20.53
N LEU A 13 5.26 -32.78 -20.22
CA LEU A 13 4.10 -31.88 -20.27
C LEU A 13 4.28 -30.80 -19.20
N ASN A 14 4.78 -29.65 -19.58
CA ASN A 14 4.69 -28.43 -18.79
C ASN A 14 3.22 -28.03 -18.70
N LEU A 15 2.50 -28.54 -17.70
CA LEU A 15 1.22 -28.03 -17.29
C LEU A 15 1.44 -26.62 -16.72
N TRP A 16 1.26 -25.60 -17.55
CA TRP A 16 1.08 -24.25 -17.09
C TRP A 16 -0.21 -24.23 -16.27
N VAL A 17 -0.09 -24.37 -14.95
CA VAL A 17 -1.20 -24.05 -14.04
C VAL A 17 -1.39 -22.55 -14.16
N GLN A 18 -2.31 -22.13 -15.01
CA GLN A 18 -2.74 -20.75 -15.06
C GLN A 18 -3.39 -20.44 -13.72
N ALA A 19 -2.74 -19.60 -12.91
CA ALA A 19 -3.30 -19.21 -11.62
C ALA A 19 -4.69 -18.60 -11.87
N GLN A 20 -5.70 -19.14 -11.17
CA GLN A 20 -7.08 -18.67 -11.30
C GLN A 20 -7.12 -17.16 -10.97
N GLU A 21 -7.65 -16.38 -11.90
CA GLU A 21 -7.86 -14.96 -11.68
C GLU A 21 -9.15 -14.79 -10.86
N HIS A 22 -9.11 -13.97 -9.81
CA HIS A 22 -10.26 -13.67 -8.98
C HIS A 22 -10.70 -12.23 -9.22
N ILE A 23 -11.89 -12.04 -9.74
CA ILE A 23 -12.46 -10.73 -10.05
C ILE A 23 -13.66 -10.47 -9.13
N ALA A 24 -13.59 -9.37 -8.39
CA ALA A 24 -14.69 -8.84 -7.61
C ALA A 24 -15.33 -7.65 -8.34
N GLU A 25 -16.64 -7.57 -8.28
CA GLU A 25 -17.44 -6.45 -8.77
C GLU A 25 -18.07 -5.74 -7.58
N ILE A 26 -17.80 -4.43 -7.42
CA ILE A 26 -18.43 -3.56 -6.43
C ILE A 26 -19.43 -2.67 -7.13
N VAL A 27 -20.70 -2.94 -6.89
CA VAL A 27 -21.83 -2.21 -7.47
C VAL A 27 -22.29 -1.14 -6.50
N THR A 28 -22.52 0.08 -7.00
CA THR A 28 -23.04 1.21 -6.25
C THR A 28 -24.14 1.93 -7.03
N ASN A 29 -24.87 2.81 -6.36
CA ASN A 29 -25.81 3.72 -7.02
C ASN A 29 -25.15 4.79 -7.91
N LEU A 30 -23.81 4.88 -7.93
CA LEU A 30 -23.03 5.78 -8.78
C LEU A 30 -22.31 5.07 -9.94
N GLY A 31 -22.41 3.75 -9.99
CA GLY A 31 -21.79 2.90 -11.01
C GLY A 31 -21.11 1.67 -10.42
N THR A 32 -20.44 0.93 -11.27
CA THR A 32 -19.80 -0.36 -10.96
C THR A 32 -18.30 -0.25 -11.15
N MET A 33 -17.56 -0.85 -10.22
CA MET A 33 -16.10 -0.98 -10.26
C MET A 33 -15.73 -2.46 -10.26
N LYS A 34 -14.72 -2.85 -11.04
CA LYS A 34 -14.18 -4.22 -11.05
C LYS A 34 -12.76 -4.23 -10.52
N PHE A 35 -12.48 -5.22 -9.69
CA PHE A 35 -11.19 -5.39 -9.03
C PHE A 35 -10.63 -6.78 -9.30
N ARG A 36 -9.38 -6.85 -9.72
CA ARG A 36 -8.58 -8.07 -9.67
C ARG A 36 -8.07 -8.23 -8.24
N LEU A 37 -8.31 -9.39 -7.63
CA LEU A 37 -7.76 -9.75 -6.33
C LEU A 37 -6.43 -10.48 -6.52
N TYR A 38 -5.44 -10.17 -5.69
CA TYR A 38 -4.08 -10.71 -5.84
C TYR A 38 -3.94 -12.10 -5.23
N ASN A 39 -3.35 -13.02 -5.98
CA ASN A 39 -3.06 -14.38 -5.51
C ASN A 39 -1.95 -14.41 -4.46
N GLU A 40 -1.08 -13.40 -4.45
CA GLU A 40 0.04 -13.25 -3.52
C GLU A 40 -0.38 -12.75 -2.13
N THR A 41 -1.65 -12.37 -1.96
CA THR A 41 -2.27 -12.01 -0.68
C THR A 41 -3.46 -12.92 -0.37
N PRO A 42 -3.25 -14.26 -0.26
CA PRO A 42 -4.32 -15.23 -0.20
C PRO A 42 -5.22 -15.08 1.03
N LYS A 43 -4.69 -14.70 2.20
CA LYS A 43 -5.50 -14.52 3.41
C LYS A 43 -6.55 -13.43 3.22
N HIS A 44 -6.14 -12.26 2.68
CA HIS A 44 -7.05 -11.15 2.40
C HIS A 44 -8.01 -11.46 1.27
N ARG A 45 -7.49 -12.03 0.17
CA ARG A 45 -8.31 -12.44 -0.99
C ARG A 45 -9.41 -13.40 -0.57
N ASP A 46 -9.04 -14.49 0.11
CA ASP A 46 -9.97 -15.57 0.44
C ASP A 46 -10.99 -15.11 1.48
N ALA A 47 -10.57 -14.36 2.52
CA ALA A 47 -11.50 -13.77 3.48
C ALA A 47 -12.47 -12.77 2.84
N PHE A 48 -11.99 -11.92 1.91
CA PHE A 48 -12.85 -11.01 1.16
C PHE A 48 -13.87 -11.76 0.28
N ILE A 49 -13.44 -12.85 -0.39
CA ILE A 49 -14.31 -13.71 -1.20
C ILE A 49 -15.37 -14.39 -0.31
N GLU A 50 -14.99 -14.93 0.83
CA GLU A 50 -15.90 -15.60 1.78
C GLU A 50 -16.97 -14.63 2.28
N LEU A 51 -16.57 -13.47 2.82
CA LEU A 51 -17.50 -12.45 3.27
C LEU A 51 -18.43 -11.94 2.14
N THR A 52 -17.90 -11.87 0.92
CA THR A 52 -18.72 -11.51 -0.25
C THR A 52 -19.78 -12.58 -0.54
N LYS A 53 -19.42 -13.88 -0.49
CA LYS A 53 -20.37 -14.98 -0.70
C LYS A 53 -21.44 -15.05 0.38
N GLU A 54 -21.12 -14.65 1.61
CA GLU A 54 -22.06 -14.53 2.72
C GLU A 54 -22.98 -13.31 2.61
N GLY A 55 -22.78 -12.44 1.61
CA GLY A 55 -23.52 -11.17 1.48
C GLY A 55 -23.16 -10.15 2.56
N TYR A 56 -21.99 -10.32 3.22
CA TYR A 56 -21.57 -9.48 4.35
C TYR A 56 -21.49 -8.00 3.98
N TYR A 57 -21.07 -7.67 2.77
CA TYR A 57 -20.93 -6.28 2.32
C TYR A 57 -22.21 -5.70 1.76
N ASP A 58 -23.27 -6.50 1.52
CA ASP A 58 -24.48 -6.03 0.85
C ASP A 58 -25.26 -5.04 1.71
N GLY A 59 -25.64 -3.93 1.09
CA GLY A 59 -26.36 -2.84 1.75
C GLY A 59 -25.50 -1.99 2.70
N THR A 60 -24.21 -2.28 2.83
CA THR A 60 -23.26 -1.40 3.53
C THR A 60 -22.99 -0.12 2.73
N LEU A 61 -22.30 0.84 3.31
CA LEU A 61 -22.04 2.14 2.70
C LEU A 61 -20.55 2.40 2.51
N PHE A 62 -20.21 3.23 1.50
CA PHE A 62 -19.00 4.04 1.57
C PHE A 62 -19.22 5.14 2.59
N TYR A 63 -18.77 4.91 3.82
CA TYR A 63 -19.06 5.75 4.98
C TYR A 63 -17.98 6.78 5.32
N ARG A 64 -16.79 6.67 4.68
CA ARG A 64 -15.68 7.61 4.84
C ARG A 64 -15.08 7.92 3.49
N VAL A 65 -15.13 9.18 3.08
CA VAL A 65 -14.68 9.66 1.78
C VAL A 65 -13.80 10.88 1.97
N ILE A 66 -12.56 10.81 1.50
CA ILE A 66 -11.60 11.91 1.53
C ILE A 66 -11.03 12.10 0.12
N GLN A 67 -11.33 13.23 -0.50
CA GLN A 67 -11.16 13.51 -1.93
C GLN A 67 -9.79 13.15 -2.52
N ASN A 68 -8.68 13.50 -1.87
CA ASN A 68 -7.32 13.24 -2.37
C ASN A 68 -6.64 12.08 -1.64
N PHE A 69 -7.43 11.20 -1.05
CA PHE A 69 -6.92 10.12 -0.24
C PHE A 69 -7.60 8.78 -0.58
N LEU A 70 -8.79 8.51 -0.03
CA LEU A 70 -9.44 7.21 -0.16
C LEU A 70 -10.98 7.32 -0.08
N ILE A 71 -11.63 6.23 -0.50
CA ILE A 71 -13.02 5.92 -0.18
C ILE A 71 -13.04 4.61 0.61
N GLN A 72 -13.68 4.57 1.78
CA GLN A 72 -13.73 3.43 2.69
C GLN A 72 -15.15 3.00 2.95
N GLY A 73 -15.41 1.69 2.92
CA GLY A 73 -16.74 1.12 3.08
C GLY A 73 -16.71 -0.33 3.56
N GLY A 74 -17.87 -0.98 3.53
CA GLY A 74 -18.02 -2.40 3.85
C GLY A 74 -18.42 -2.71 5.30
N SER A 75 -18.23 -1.76 6.24
CA SER A 75 -18.59 -1.99 7.65
C SER A 75 -20.08 -2.31 7.82
N SER A 76 -20.40 -3.41 8.51
CA SER A 76 -21.78 -3.84 8.79
C SER A 76 -22.57 -2.79 9.57
N SER A 77 -21.90 -2.01 10.44
CA SER A 77 -22.51 -0.91 11.20
C SER A 77 -22.99 0.25 10.33
N SER A 78 -22.63 0.27 9.04
CA SER A 78 -23.09 1.30 8.11
C SER A 78 -24.49 1.02 7.52
N ARG A 79 -25.00 -0.22 7.62
CA ARG A 79 -26.33 -0.56 7.08
C ARG A 79 -27.44 0.20 7.80
N GLY A 80 -28.16 1.02 7.06
CA GLY A 80 -29.27 1.80 7.61
C GLY A 80 -28.85 2.81 8.68
N ALA A 81 -27.57 3.14 8.79
CA ALA A 81 -27.08 4.07 9.78
C ALA A 81 -27.66 5.48 9.57
N ALA A 82 -28.21 6.06 10.64
CA ALA A 82 -28.74 7.42 10.62
C ALA A 82 -27.66 8.45 10.25
N PRO A 83 -28.02 9.61 9.67
CA PRO A 83 -27.08 10.71 9.47
C PRO A 83 -26.34 11.07 10.76
N GLY A 84 -25.01 11.31 10.69
CA GLY A 84 -24.18 11.62 11.84
C GLY A 84 -23.80 10.44 12.74
N ALA A 85 -24.31 9.22 12.47
CA ALA A 85 -23.91 8.04 13.22
C ALA A 85 -22.42 7.75 13.01
N ARG A 86 -21.73 7.40 14.09
CA ARG A 86 -20.34 6.91 14.01
C ARG A 86 -20.31 5.49 13.43
N ILE A 87 -19.48 5.28 12.42
CA ILE A 87 -19.39 4.04 11.65
C ILE A 87 -17.90 3.64 11.55
N GLY A 88 -17.65 2.34 11.32
CA GLY A 88 -16.31 1.87 10.98
C GLY A 88 -15.44 1.50 12.18
N TYR A 89 -16.05 1.09 13.30
CA TYR A 89 -15.32 0.58 14.47
C TYR A 89 -14.55 -0.71 14.20
N GLY A 90 -14.87 -1.38 13.09
CA GLY A 90 -14.31 -2.69 12.76
C GLY A 90 -15.06 -3.83 13.43
N ASP A 91 -14.57 -5.03 13.14
CA ASP A 91 -15.05 -6.26 13.73
C ASP A 91 -13.82 -7.07 14.20
N PRO A 92 -13.55 -7.15 15.51
CA PRO A 92 -12.37 -7.83 16.03
C PRO A 92 -12.31 -9.32 15.67
N ASP A 93 -13.46 -9.94 15.38
CA ASP A 93 -13.53 -11.35 14.99
C ASP A 93 -13.22 -11.57 13.49
N LYS A 94 -13.10 -10.47 12.73
CA LYS A 94 -12.83 -10.49 11.29
C LYS A 94 -11.47 -9.86 10.96
N THR A 95 -10.42 -10.38 11.60
CA THR A 95 -9.05 -9.94 11.36
C THR A 95 -8.24 -11.02 10.66
N VAL A 96 -7.29 -10.59 9.83
CA VAL A 96 -6.29 -11.47 9.18
C VAL A 96 -4.90 -10.89 9.37
N ASP A 97 -3.88 -11.76 9.45
CA ASP A 97 -2.50 -11.32 9.53
C ASP A 97 -2.13 -10.51 8.28
N ASP A 98 -1.24 -9.56 8.44
CA ASP A 98 -0.79 -8.73 7.33
C ASP A 98 -0.14 -9.54 6.20
N GLU A 99 -0.37 -9.07 4.97
CA GLU A 99 0.28 -9.57 3.75
C GLU A 99 0.85 -8.38 2.96
N ILE A 100 1.62 -7.55 3.65
CA ILE A 100 2.29 -6.40 3.03
C ILE A 100 3.38 -6.92 2.08
N ARG A 101 3.18 -6.69 0.79
CA ARG A 101 4.07 -7.17 -0.29
C ARG A 101 4.65 -5.97 -1.06
N PRO A 102 5.97 -5.84 -1.20
CA PRO A 102 6.59 -4.69 -1.87
C PRO A 102 6.12 -4.39 -3.30
N PRO A 103 5.76 -5.39 -4.15
CA PRO A 103 5.23 -5.11 -5.48
C PRO A 103 3.86 -4.42 -5.48
N PHE A 104 3.10 -4.53 -4.37
CA PHE A 104 1.77 -3.96 -4.25
C PHE A 104 1.83 -2.68 -3.42
N PHE A 105 1.44 -1.57 -4.03
CA PHE A 105 1.54 -0.25 -3.44
C PHE A 105 0.25 0.56 -3.68
N HIS A 106 0.10 1.65 -2.94
CA HIS A 106 -1.15 2.42 -2.87
C HIS A 106 -1.33 3.35 -4.08
N LYS A 107 -1.28 2.80 -5.30
CA LYS A 107 -1.66 3.52 -6.53
C LYS A 107 -3.17 3.79 -6.53
N LYS A 108 -3.62 4.75 -7.34
CA LYS A 108 -5.06 4.97 -7.57
C LYS A 108 -5.74 3.68 -7.99
N GLY A 109 -6.84 3.33 -7.34
CA GLY A 109 -7.58 2.10 -7.57
C GLY A 109 -7.06 0.88 -6.79
N ALA A 110 -6.01 1.00 -5.95
CA ALA A 110 -5.62 -0.07 -5.05
C ALA A 110 -6.75 -0.40 -4.07
N LEU A 111 -7.08 -1.70 -3.93
CA LEU A 111 -8.03 -2.24 -2.95
C LEU A 111 -7.24 -2.75 -1.74
N CYS A 112 -7.55 -2.20 -0.56
CA CYS A 112 -6.73 -2.33 0.64
C CYS A 112 -7.58 -2.64 1.87
N ALA A 113 -6.96 -3.28 2.86
CA ALA A 113 -7.58 -3.55 4.15
C ALA A 113 -7.12 -2.53 5.21
N PRO A 114 -8.05 -1.88 5.94
CA PRO A 114 -7.70 -1.03 7.07
C PRO A 114 -7.22 -1.87 8.26
N ARG A 115 -6.57 -1.22 9.22
CA ARG A 115 -6.15 -1.80 10.48
C ARG A 115 -6.07 -0.76 11.59
N GLN A 116 -6.06 -1.22 12.82
CA GLN A 116 -5.82 -0.37 13.97
C GLN A 116 -4.35 0.12 14.02
N PRO A 117 -4.07 1.25 14.68
CA PRO A 117 -2.71 1.76 14.87
C PRO A 117 -1.78 0.76 15.58
N ASP A 118 -0.47 0.89 15.37
CA ASP A 118 0.56 -0.03 15.89
C ASP A 118 0.55 -0.13 17.43
N GLU A 119 0.10 0.93 18.13
CA GLU A 119 0.03 0.98 19.60
C GLU A 119 -0.95 -0.04 20.19
N VAL A 120 -2.02 -0.38 19.45
CA VAL A 120 -3.06 -1.33 19.86
C VAL A 120 -3.07 -2.58 19.00
N ASN A 121 -2.34 -2.58 17.90
CA ASN A 121 -2.24 -3.68 16.95
C ASN A 121 -0.78 -3.87 16.47
N PRO A 122 0.12 -4.31 17.36
CA PRO A 122 1.55 -4.46 17.04
C PRO A 122 1.81 -5.53 15.97
N PHE A 123 0.89 -6.48 15.78
CA PHE A 123 0.97 -7.52 14.76
C PHE A 123 0.44 -7.06 13.40
N LYS A 124 -0.01 -5.80 13.28
CA LYS A 124 -0.52 -5.20 12.03
C LYS A 124 -1.64 -5.98 11.36
N GLN A 125 -2.41 -6.74 12.12
CA GLN A 125 -3.54 -7.49 11.59
C GLN A 125 -4.53 -6.56 10.92
N SER A 126 -4.99 -6.95 9.74
CA SER A 126 -5.97 -6.20 8.96
C SER A 126 -7.38 -6.54 9.38
N ASP A 127 -8.25 -5.55 9.40
CA ASP A 127 -9.70 -5.71 9.56
C ASP A 127 -10.34 -5.93 8.19
N ILE A 128 -10.73 -7.17 7.89
CA ILE A 128 -11.35 -7.53 6.61
C ILE A 128 -12.88 -7.32 6.61
N SER A 129 -13.47 -6.90 7.73
CA SER A 129 -14.89 -6.52 7.78
C SER A 129 -15.20 -5.26 6.99
N GLN A 130 -14.18 -4.58 6.51
CA GLN A 130 -14.25 -3.37 5.73
C GLN A 130 -13.04 -3.25 4.81
N PHE A 131 -13.13 -2.37 3.81
CA PHE A 131 -12.07 -2.15 2.85
C PHE A 131 -11.98 -0.67 2.47
N TYR A 132 -10.87 -0.28 1.89
CA TYR A 132 -10.75 1.04 1.28
C TYR A 132 -10.12 0.96 -0.11
N ILE A 133 -10.47 1.94 -0.94
CA ILE A 133 -9.96 2.08 -2.29
C ILE A 133 -9.24 3.42 -2.38
N ILE A 134 -8.04 3.40 -2.93
CA ILE A 134 -7.24 4.61 -3.08
C ILE A 134 -7.79 5.47 -4.22
N LYS A 135 -8.14 6.72 -3.90
CA LYS A 135 -8.31 7.80 -4.87
C LYS A 135 -6.98 8.49 -5.10
N GLY A 136 -6.31 8.92 -4.04
CA GLY A 136 -5.02 9.60 -4.08
C GLY A 136 -4.99 10.86 -4.91
N LYS A 137 -3.78 11.37 -5.17
CA LYS A 137 -3.48 12.47 -6.07
C LYS A 137 -2.30 12.11 -6.96
N VAL A 138 -2.11 12.86 -8.05
CA VAL A 138 -0.89 12.81 -8.85
C VAL A 138 0.20 13.63 -8.15
N PHE A 139 1.41 13.10 -8.09
CA PHE A 139 2.58 13.71 -7.47
C PHE A 139 3.54 14.24 -8.54
N THR A 140 4.32 15.24 -8.18
CA THR A 140 5.55 15.58 -8.90
C THR A 140 6.73 14.75 -8.38
N ASN A 141 7.81 14.61 -9.15
CA ASN A 141 9.01 13.95 -8.65
C ASN A 141 9.57 14.64 -7.40
N GLY A 142 9.55 15.99 -7.34
CA GLY A 142 10.01 16.74 -6.17
C GLY A 142 9.17 16.46 -4.91
N GLU A 143 7.86 16.24 -5.04
CA GLU A 143 7.02 15.83 -3.90
C GLU A 143 7.37 14.41 -3.41
N LEU A 144 7.66 13.48 -4.34
CA LEU A 144 8.11 12.13 -4.00
C LEU A 144 9.49 12.16 -3.33
N ASP A 145 10.44 12.96 -3.83
CA ASP A 145 11.76 13.15 -3.22
C ASP A 145 11.62 13.72 -1.80
N THR A 146 10.72 14.69 -1.61
CA THR A 146 10.44 15.27 -0.29
C THR A 146 9.87 14.22 0.66
N LEU A 147 8.99 13.35 0.18
CA LEU A 147 8.44 12.26 0.98
C LEU A 147 9.51 11.23 1.36
N GLU A 148 10.36 10.81 0.41
CA GLU A 148 11.50 9.93 0.70
C GLU A 148 12.41 10.55 1.78
N LEU A 149 12.78 11.83 1.63
CA LEU A 149 13.61 12.52 2.61
C LEU A 149 12.95 12.57 3.99
N ALA A 150 11.66 12.90 4.07
CA ALA A 150 10.94 13.00 5.33
C ALA A 150 10.85 11.64 6.05
N VAL A 151 10.51 10.57 5.33
CA VAL A 151 10.41 9.21 5.90
C VAL A 151 11.78 8.67 6.32
N ASN A 152 12.83 8.94 5.53
CA ASN A 152 14.16 8.41 5.76
C ASN A 152 14.97 9.21 6.79
N ARG A 153 14.58 10.47 7.07
CA ARG A 153 15.34 11.38 7.95
C ARG A 153 15.64 10.82 9.35
N PRO A 154 14.69 10.16 10.05
CA PRO A 154 14.96 9.56 11.36
C PRO A 154 16.05 8.48 11.30
N VAL A 155 16.06 7.67 10.24
CA VAL A 155 17.08 6.62 10.02
C VAL A 155 18.44 7.26 9.74
N LEU A 156 18.47 8.23 8.82
CA LEU A 156 19.69 8.98 8.49
C LEU A 156 20.28 9.67 9.71
N ASN A 157 19.47 10.34 10.53
CA ASN A 157 19.94 11.04 11.73
C ASN A 157 20.65 10.09 12.72
N LYS A 158 20.12 8.87 12.91
CA LYS A 158 20.76 7.87 13.78
C LYS A 158 22.11 7.42 13.22
N ILE A 159 22.18 7.20 11.92
CA ILE A 159 23.42 6.79 11.24
C ILE A 159 24.42 7.94 11.24
N GLU A 160 24.00 9.18 10.93
CA GLU A 160 24.87 10.36 10.97
C GLU A 160 25.48 10.59 12.36
N GLN A 161 24.69 10.42 13.44
CA GLN A 161 25.20 10.54 14.82
C GLN A 161 26.31 9.53 15.13
N LYS A 162 26.26 8.34 14.56
CA LYS A 162 27.28 7.30 14.73
C LYS A 162 28.61 7.67 14.07
N TYR A 163 28.58 8.29 12.90
CA TYR A 163 29.79 8.59 12.12
C TYR A 163 30.28 10.04 12.28
N PHE A 164 29.40 11.02 12.49
CA PHE A 164 29.78 12.39 12.81
C PHE A 164 29.93 12.58 14.34
N THR A 165 30.91 11.86 14.93
CA THR A 165 31.21 12.03 16.36
C THR A 165 31.73 13.44 16.66
N PRO A 166 31.74 13.90 17.93
CA PRO A 166 32.33 15.17 18.31
C PRO A 166 33.78 15.30 17.83
N GLU A 167 34.57 14.22 17.90
CA GLU A 167 35.99 14.19 17.48
C GLU A 167 36.12 14.39 15.96
N ILE A 168 35.32 13.73 15.17
CA ILE A 168 35.30 13.88 13.70
C ILE A 168 34.89 15.31 13.31
N ARG A 169 33.87 15.86 13.96
CA ARG A 169 33.42 17.25 13.72
C ARG A 169 34.52 18.24 14.04
N GLU A 170 35.19 18.09 15.16
CA GLU A 170 36.29 18.95 15.57
C GLU A 170 37.48 18.84 14.60
N LYS A 171 37.83 17.63 14.19
CA LYS A 171 38.87 17.37 13.18
C LYS A 171 38.57 18.06 11.85
N LEU A 172 37.36 17.89 11.34
CA LEU A 172 36.92 18.57 10.11
C LEU A 172 36.95 20.12 10.26
N ARG A 173 36.54 20.66 11.41
CA ARG A 173 36.59 22.09 11.69
C ARG A 173 38.01 22.62 11.65
N LYS A 174 38.98 21.92 12.28
CA LYS A 174 40.40 22.31 12.28
C LYS A 174 41.00 22.27 10.87
N LEU A 175 40.78 21.20 10.13
CA LEU A 175 41.27 21.05 8.75
C LEU A 175 40.73 22.17 7.83
N LYS A 176 39.46 22.56 8.02
CA LYS A 176 38.86 23.68 7.29
C LYS A 176 39.53 25.02 7.65
N ALA A 177 39.78 25.24 8.93
CA ALA A 177 40.46 26.46 9.39
C ALA A 177 41.92 26.56 8.89
N GLU A 178 42.62 25.42 8.86
CA GLU A 178 44.00 25.29 8.37
C GLU A 178 44.10 25.23 6.82
N LYS A 179 42.98 25.32 6.11
CA LYS A 179 42.89 25.21 4.64
C LYS A 179 43.45 23.89 4.06
N LYS A 180 43.48 22.82 4.85
CA LYS A 180 43.93 21.48 4.44
C LYS A 180 42.84 20.76 3.67
N VAL A 181 42.59 21.20 2.42
CA VAL A 181 41.43 20.79 1.61
C VAL A 181 41.43 19.30 1.30
N GLU A 182 42.56 18.70 0.98
CA GLU A 182 42.65 17.26 0.62
C GLU A 182 42.36 16.38 1.83
N GLU A 183 42.95 16.66 2.99
CA GLU A 183 42.69 15.90 4.21
C GLU A 183 41.22 16.01 4.65
N PHE A 184 40.65 17.23 4.53
CA PHE A 184 39.23 17.44 4.78
C PHE A 184 38.35 16.59 3.86
N ARG A 185 38.63 16.60 2.54
CA ARG A 185 37.85 15.83 1.56
C ARG A 185 37.94 14.33 1.83
N ASN A 186 39.13 13.83 2.15
CA ASN A 186 39.33 12.40 2.42
C ASN A 186 38.47 11.94 3.61
N ILE A 187 38.53 12.64 4.74
CA ILE A 187 37.74 12.30 5.92
C ILE A 187 36.23 12.46 5.65
N ALA A 188 35.83 13.55 5.01
CA ALA A 188 34.41 13.78 4.70
C ALA A 188 33.86 12.73 3.74
N SER A 189 34.67 12.27 2.76
CA SER A 189 34.31 11.21 1.83
C SER A 189 34.18 9.85 2.53
N GLU A 190 35.12 9.51 3.42
CA GLU A 190 35.09 8.28 4.21
C GLU A 190 33.82 8.23 5.09
N VAL A 191 33.54 9.30 5.82
CA VAL A 191 32.35 9.41 6.66
C VAL A 191 31.08 9.27 5.82
N LYS A 192 31.03 9.98 4.69
CA LYS A 192 29.90 9.86 3.76
C LYS A 192 29.71 8.43 3.25
N GLN A 193 30.78 7.78 2.82
CA GLN A 193 30.72 6.40 2.32
C GLN A 193 30.19 5.42 3.37
N ASN A 194 30.63 5.58 4.63
CA ASN A 194 30.14 4.76 5.74
C ASN A 194 28.66 4.99 6.00
N ILE A 195 28.20 6.25 5.99
CA ILE A 195 26.78 6.60 6.13
C ILE A 195 25.97 6.01 4.98
N ASP A 196 26.40 6.21 3.74
CA ASP A 196 25.70 5.68 2.55
C ASP A 196 25.61 4.15 2.59
N THR A 197 26.68 3.47 2.99
CA THR A 197 26.73 2.00 3.12
C THR A 197 25.75 1.50 4.18
N GLU A 198 25.76 2.08 5.39
CA GLU A 198 24.85 1.69 6.46
C GLU A 198 23.41 2.05 6.13
N PHE A 199 23.16 3.20 5.52
CA PHE A 199 21.84 3.60 5.07
C PHE A 199 21.30 2.63 4.00
N ASN A 200 22.14 2.18 3.06
CA ASN A 200 21.71 1.22 2.03
C ASN A 200 21.27 -0.13 2.62
N LEU A 201 21.81 -0.50 3.77
CA LEU A 201 21.45 -1.73 4.48
C LEU A 201 20.32 -1.54 5.50
N ALA A 202 19.99 -0.29 5.84
CA ALA A 202 19.00 0.00 6.88
C ALA A 202 17.60 -0.48 6.50
N PRO A 203 16.88 -1.15 7.41
CA PRO A 203 15.48 -1.50 7.21
C PRO A 203 14.56 -0.28 7.34
N GLY A 204 13.34 -0.39 6.81
CA GLY A 204 12.28 0.61 7.01
C GLY A 204 12.44 1.92 6.24
N LYS A 205 13.43 2.01 5.34
CA LYS A 205 13.56 3.17 4.45
C LYS A 205 12.54 3.13 3.32
N LEU A 206 12.12 4.29 2.87
CA LEU A 206 11.30 4.47 1.67
C LEU A 206 12.22 4.83 0.50
N ILE A 207 12.17 4.03 -0.55
CA ILE A 207 12.83 4.31 -1.84
C ILE A 207 11.85 3.89 -2.93
N PHE A 208 11.36 4.88 -3.69
CA PHE A 208 10.47 4.58 -4.80
C PHE A 208 11.23 3.96 -5.97
N THR A 209 10.73 2.84 -6.47
CA THR A 209 11.23 2.26 -7.71
C THR A 209 10.88 3.17 -8.91
N PRO A 210 11.56 3.05 -10.05
CA PRO A 210 11.21 3.79 -11.26
C PRO A 210 9.75 3.59 -11.69
N GLU A 211 9.21 2.38 -11.49
CA GLU A 211 7.82 2.06 -11.78
C GLU A 211 6.86 2.79 -10.84
N GLN A 212 7.10 2.76 -9.53
CA GLN A 212 6.30 3.49 -8.55
C GLN A 212 6.31 4.99 -8.85
N ARG A 213 7.49 5.57 -9.12
CA ARG A 213 7.60 6.99 -9.51
C ARG A 213 6.76 7.30 -10.74
N LYS A 214 6.85 6.48 -11.81
CA LYS A 214 6.05 6.62 -13.01
C LYS A 214 4.56 6.61 -12.69
N ILE A 215 4.10 5.65 -11.90
CA ILE A 215 2.68 5.52 -11.57
C ILE A 215 2.21 6.69 -10.70
N TYR A 216 2.93 7.05 -9.64
CA TYR A 216 2.55 8.15 -8.78
C TYR A 216 2.56 9.52 -9.48
N THR A 217 3.40 9.69 -10.51
CA THR A 217 3.47 10.94 -11.28
C THR A 217 2.52 10.99 -12.48
N THR A 218 1.82 9.89 -12.79
CA THR A 218 0.88 9.82 -13.94
C THR A 218 -0.54 9.48 -13.50
N ILE A 219 -0.72 8.32 -12.86
CA ILE A 219 -2.02 7.81 -12.42
C ILE A 219 -2.35 8.35 -11.02
N GLY A 220 -1.32 8.53 -10.19
CA GLY A 220 -1.45 8.97 -8.81
C GLY A 220 -1.63 7.83 -7.82
N GLY A 221 -1.88 8.20 -6.57
CA GLY A 221 -2.03 7.29 -5.44
C GLY A 221 -1.80 7.97 -4.10
N TYR A 222 -1.39 7.17 -3.08
CA TYR A 222 -1.10 7.68 -1.74
C TYR A 222 0.11 6.96 -1.12
N PRO A 223 1.34 7.29 -1.55
CA PRO A 223 2.57 6.58 -1.21
C PRO A 223 2.91 6.55 0.29
N ALA A 224 2.34 7.44 1.10
CA ALA A 224 2.57 7.45 2.56
C ALA A 224 2.04 6.21 3.29
N LEU A 225 1.19 5.40 2.63
CA LEU A 225 0.67 4.13 3.15
C LEU A 225 1.51 2.92 2.75
N ASP A 226 2.44 3.06 1.81
CA ASP A 226 3.25 1.94 1.31
C ASP A 226 4.05 1.29 2.44
N GLY A 227 4.06 -0.05 2.46
CA GLY A 227 4.71 -0.83 3.50
C GLY A 227 4.01 -0.82 4.87
N LYS A 228 2.83 -0.20 5.00
CA LYS A 228 2.11 -0.07 6.28
C LYS A 228 0.76 -0.80 6.32
N TYR A 229 0.16 -1.02 5.16
CA TYR A 229 -1.15 -1.66 4.99
C TYR A 229 -1.09 -2.67 3.85
N THR A 230 -1.93 -3.70 3.93
CA THR A 230 -2.02 -4.70 2.86
C THR A 230 -2.86 -4.16 1.71
N VAL A 231 -2.27 -4.20 0.51
CA VAL A 231 -2.95 -4.03 -0.77
C VAL A 231 -3.24 -5.43 -1.31
N PHE A 232 -4.50 -5.79 -1.45
CA PHE A 232 -4.89 -7.15 -1.86
C PHE A 232 -5.61 -7.23 -3.19
N GLY A 233 -5.74 -6.10 -3.89
CA GLY A 233 -6.32 -6.04 -5.22
C GLY A 233 -6.13 -4.69 -5.89
N GLU A 234 -6.56 -4.62 -7.14
CA GLU A 234 -6.49 -3.40 -7.95
C GLU A 234 -7.74 -3.22 -8.82
N CYS A 235 -8.16 -1.99 -8.99
CA CYS A 235 -9.23 -1.63 -9.92
C CYS A 235 -8.76 -1.87 -11.36
N ILE A 236 -9.56 -2.60 -12.13
CA ILE A 236 -9.33 -2.87 -13.56
C ILE A 236 -10.34 -2.16 -14.47
N SER A 237 -11.50 -1.72 -13.90
CA SER A 237 -12.45 -0.87 -14.60
C SER A 237 -13.33 -0.11 -13.60
N GLY A 238 -13.88 1.04 -14.01
CA GLY A 238 -14.74 1.88 -13.16
C GLY A 238 -13.97 2.92 -12.35
N PHE A 239 -12.79 3.34 -12.77
CA PHE A 239 -12.02 4.40 -12.11
C PHE A 239 -12.79 5.72 -11.96
N GLU A 240 -13.66 6.02 -12.92
CA GLU A 240 -14.52 7.20 -12.88
C GLU A 240 -15.56 7.13 -11.74
N VAL A 241 -15.93 5.91 -11.30
CA VAL A 241 -16.83 5.72 -10.14
C VAL A 241 -16.10 6.06 -8.84
N ILE A 242 -14.80 5.68 -8.72
CA ILE A 242 -13.95 6.11 -7.60
C ILE A 242 -13.92 7.64 -7.53
N ASP A 243 -13.74 8.31 -8.67
CA ASP A 243 -13.67 9.77 -8.76
C ASP A 243 -15.01 10.42 -8.37
N LYS A 244 -16.14 9.86 -8.85
CA LYS A 244 -17.50 10.34 -8.51
C LYS A 244 -17.76 10.22 -7.01
N ILE A 245 -17.44 9.07 -6.39
CA ILE A 245 -17.63 8.86 -4.95
C ILE A 245 -16.74 9.83 -4.16
N ALA A 246 -15.46 9.93 -4.53
CA ALA A 246 -14.50 10.79 -3.85
C ALA A 246 -14.81 12.29 -3.96
N GLY A 247 -15.59 12.69 -4.96
CA GLY A 247 -16.05 14.06 -5.19
C GLY A 247 -17.33 14.44 -4.44
N LEU A 248 -17.94 13.52 -3.70
CA LEU A 248 -19.18 13.82 -2.96
C LEU A 248 -18.91 14.80 -1.81
N LYS A 249 -19.93 15.60 -1.50
CA LYS A 249 -19.93 16.42 -0.28
C LYS A 249 -20.07 15.50 0.94
N THR A 250 -19.33 15.78 1.98
CA THR A 250 -19.30 15.01 3.23
C THR A 250 -19.67 15.86 4.43
N ASP A 251 -20.05 15.20 5.52
CA ASP A 251 -20.17 15.79 6.84
C ASP A 251 -18.79 15.96 7.53
N GLU A 252 -18.80 16.42 8.78
CA GLU A 252 -17.59 16.61 9.60
C GLU A 252 -16.80 15.30 9.87
N ASN A 253 -17.48 14.15 9.77
CA ASN A 253 -16.86 12.82 9.94
C ASN A 253 -16.39 12.21 8.60
N ASN A 254 -16.38 12.99 7.52
CA ASN A 254 -16.09 12.57 6.15
C ASN A 254 -17.10 11.53 5.60
N ARG A 255 -18.31 11.42 6.15
CA ARG A 255 -19.38 10.62 5.58
C ARG A 255 -20.06 11.37 4.45
N PRO A 256 -20.30 10.77 3.27
CA PRO A 256 -21.09 11.38 2.22
C PRO A 256 -22.47 11.81 2.72
N LEU A 257 -22.91 13.03 2.37
CA LEU A 257 -24.26 13.54 2.69
C LEU A 257 -25.36 12.75 1.99
N THR A 258 -25.01 12.07 0.88
CA THR A 258 -25.88 11.12 0.17
C THR A 258 -25.27 9.74 0.27
N ASP A 259 -26.00 8.79 0.81
CA ASP A 259 -25.53 7.42 1.01
C ASP A 259 -25.15 6.76 -0.30
N VAL A 260 -23.95 6.17 -0.33
CA VAL A 260 -23.45 5.35 -1.43
C VAL A 260 -23.49 3.89 -0.96
N LYS A 261 -24.54 3.18 -1.38
CA LYS A 261 -24.76 1.77 -1.02
C LYS A 261 -23.82 0.85 -1.83
N ILE A 262 -23.37 -0.21 -1.18
CA ILE A 262 -22.43 -1.22 -1.71
C ILE A 262 -23.18 -2.56 -1.87
N THR A 263 -22.92 -3.23 -2.97
CA THR A 263 -23.14 -4.66 -3.16
C THR A 263 -21.89 -5.24 -3.81
N VAL A 264 -21.37 -6.33 -3.28
CA VAL A 264 -20.14 -6.98 -3.81
C VAL A 264 -20.48 -8.34 -4.39
N LYS A 265 -19.86 -8.68 -5.52
CA LYS A 265 -20.01 -9.99 -6.18
C LYS A 265 -18.66 -10.50 -6.64
N ILE A 266 -18.43 -11.80 -6.53
CA ILE A 266 -17.32 -12.46 -7.20
C ILE A 266 -17.83 -12.95 -8.56
N ILE A 267 -17.18 -12.50 -9.63
CA ILE A 267 -17.61 -12.79 -11.01
C ILE A 267 -16.66 -13.72 -11.76
N GLN A 268 -15.49 -14.00 -11.17
CA GLN A 268 -14.51 -14.97 -11.67
C GLN A 268 -13.65 -15.51 -10.53
#